data_a10cae3c01524c0b6e21fb70a8e44480
#
_entry.id   a10cae3c01524c0b6e21fb70a8e44480
#
_cell.length_a   1.000
_cell.length_b   1.000
_cell.length_c   1.000
_cell.angle_alpha   90.00
_cell.angle_beta   90.00
_cell.angle_gamma   90.00
#
_symmetry.space_group_name_H-M   'P 1'
#
loop_
_entity.id
_entity.type
_entity.pdbx_description
1 polymer ?
#
loop_
_entity_poly.entity_id
_entity_poly.type
_entity_poly.pdbx_seq_one_letter_code
_entity_poly.pdbx_strand_id
1 'polypeptide(L)'
;MNISELVYESLIGELVDPIKDVPNAFEPGSYCETRYRQVLEAYERLRGRLGVVDEDPDVEIIIDSLLEIQRKLCMEMYDLASII
;
A
#
# COMPACT_ATOMS: atom_id res chain seq x y z
N MET A 1 17.33 5.27 6.86
CA MET A 1 15.86 5.15 6.96
C MET A 1 15.40 5.77 8.27
N ASN A 2 14.43 6.65 8.25
CA ASN A 2 13.94 7.30 9.47
C ASN A 2 12.86 6.45 10.15
N ILE A 3 12.45 6.87 11.35
CA ILE A 3 11.49 6.11 12.14
C ILE A 3 10.13 6.00 11.45
N SER A 4 9.67 7.08 10.80
CA SER A 4 8.38 7.05 10.10
C SER A 4 8.37 6.03 8.97
N GLU A 5 9.48 5.89 8.24
CA GLU A 5 9.60 4.87 7.21
C GLU A 5 9.55 3.47 7.80
N LEU A 6 10.26 3.24 8.91
CA LEU A 6 10.27 1.93 9.58
C LEU A 6 8.87 1.54 10.06
N VAL A 7 8.16 2.48 10.68
CA VAL A 7 6.79 2.23 11.16
C VAL A 7 5.87 1.94 9.98
N TYR A 8 5.98 2.71 8.90
CA TYR A 8 5.18 2.48 7.69
C TYR A 8 5.45 1.10 7.09
N GLU A 9 6.73 0.74 6.92
CA GLU A 9 7.11 -0.55 6.35
C GLU A 9 6.61 -1.72 7.22
N SER A 10 6.66 -1.56 8.55
CA SER A 10 6.13 -2.57 9.46
C SER A 10 4.61 -2.69 9.34
N LEU A 11 3.90 -1.56 9.24
CA LEU A 11 2.46 -1.51 9.15
C LEU A 11 1.93 -2.18 7.88
N ILE A 12 2.64 -2.02 6.75
CA ILE A 12 2.24 -2.65 5.49
C ILE A 12 2.79 -4.07 5.31
N GLY A 13 3.52 -4.57 6.31
CA GLY A 13 3.99 -5.95 6.32
C GLY A 13 5.22 -6.21 5.47
N GLU A 14 6.01 -5.18 5.14
CA GLU A 14 7.21 -5.33 4.30
C GLU A 14 8.49 -5.61 5.07
N LEU A 15 8.51 -5.39 6.39
CA LEU A 15 9.69 -5.68 7.18
C LEU A 15 9.79 -7.19 7.49
N VAL A 16 11.01 -7.74 7.36
CA VAL A 16 11.30 -9.13 7.73
C VAL A 16 11.09 -9.31 9.24
N ASP A 17 11.58 -8.34 10.03
CA ASP A 17 11.38 -8.31 11.47
C ASP A 17 10.46 -7.14 11.82
N PRO A 18 9.14 -7.37 11.89
CA PRO A 18 8.19 -6.29 12.19
C PRO A 18 8.45 -5.65 13.54
N ILE A 19 8.16 -4.36 13.64
CA ILE A 19 8.26 -3.65 14.91
C ILE A 19 7.21 -4.21 15.87
N LYS A 20 7.63 -4.52 17.09
CA LYS A 20 6.73 -5.04 18.12
C LYS A 20 5.57 -4.06 18.36
N ASP A 21 4.37 -4.61 18.47
CA ASP A 21 3.14 -3.88 18.71
C ASP A 21 2.65 -3.02 17.54
N VAL A 22 3.32 -3.07 16.38
CA VAL A 22 2.80 -2.47 15.15
C VAL A 22 2.08 -3.57 14.35
N PRO A 23 0.74 -3.51 14.21
CA PRO A 23 0.02 -4.54 13.48
C PRO A 23 0.32 -4.46 11.97
N ASN A 24 0.26 -5.62 11.31
CA ASN A 24 0.31 -5.67 9.84
C ASN A 24 -1.08 -5.34 9.32
N ALA A 25 -1.23 -4.16 8.69
CA ALA A 25 -2.51 -3.71 8.16
C ALA A 25 -3.01 -4.56 6.99
N PHE A 26 -2.13 -5.35 6.37
CA PHE A 26 -2.47 -6.22 5.24
C PHE A 26 -2.54 -7.70 5.62
N GLU A 27 -2.76 -8.01 6.89
CA GLU A 27 -3.00 -9.39 7.28
C GLU A 27 -4.18 -9.98 6.51
N PRO A 28 -4.17 -11.30 6.19
CA PRO A 28 -5.30 -11.95 5.52
C PRO A 28 -6.62 -11.68 6.25
N GLY A 29 -7.64 -11.23 5.50
CA GLY A 29 -8.94 -10.91 6.05
C GLY A 29 -9.08 -9.50 6.61
N SER A 30 -7.99 -8.71 6.68
CA SER A 30 -8.06 -7.32 7.13
C SER A 30 -8.76 -6.42 6.10
N TYR A 31 -9.17 -5.23 6.53
CA TYR A 31 -9.80 -4.26 5.63
C TYR A 31 -8.88 -3.88 4.47
N CYS A 32 -7.61 -3.57 4.77
CA CYS A 32 -6.66 -3.15 3.74
C CYS A 32 -6.37 -4.28 2.75
N GLU A 33 -6.18 -5.50 3.24
CA GLU A 33 -5.94 -6.66 2.38
C GLU A 33 -7.14 -6.92 1.48
N THR A 34 -8.35 -6.86 2.03
CA THR A 34 -9.58 -7.09 1.29
C THR A 34 -9.77 -6.04 0.19
N ARG A 35 -9.56 -4.76 0.50
CA ARG A 35 -9.66 -3.68 -0.49
C ARG A 35 -8.59 -3.79 -1.57
N TYR A 36 -7.36 -4.11 -1.18
CA TYR A 36 -6.27 -4.28 -2.13
C TYR A 36 -6.54 -5.43 -3.09
N ARG A 37 -7.07 -6.54 -2.59
CA ARG A 37 -7.46 -7.66 -3.43
C ARG A 37 -8.53 -7.26 -4.45
N GLN A 38 -9.51 -6.43 -4.05
CA GLN A 38 -10.52 -5.92 -4.98
C GLN A 38 -9.89 -5.07 -6.08
N VAL A 39 -8.85 -4.29 -5.76
CA VAL A 39 -8.11 -3.52 -6.77
C VAL A 39 -7.46 -4.45 -7.79
N LEU A 40 -6.80 -5.50 -7.33
CA LEU A 40 -6.15 -6.46 -8.22
C LEU A 40 -7.16 -7.19 -9.11
N GLU A 41 -8.30 -7.59 -8.56
CA GLU A 41 -9.35 -8.25 -9.32
C GLU A 41 -9.93 -7.31 -10.37
N ALA A 42 -10.18 -6.04 -10.01
CA ALA A 42 -10.66 -5.04 -10.95
C ALA A 42 -9.65 -4.78 -12.06
N TYR A 43 -8.36 -4.75 -11.73
CA TYR A 43 -7.28 -4.60 -12.71
C TYR A 43 -7.29 -5.76 -13.71
N GLU A 44 -7.44 -7.00 -13.23
CA GLU A 44 -7.50 -8.16 -14.11
C GLU A 44 -8.71 -8.11 -15.05
N ARG A 45 -9.87 -7.66 -14.56
CA ARG A 45 -11.05 -7.50 -15.40
C ARG A 45 -10.83 -6.42 -16.46
N LEU A 46 -10.18 -5.32 -16.10
CA LEU A 46 -9.88 -4.23 -17.02
C LEU A 46 -8.93 -4.69 -18.12
N ARG A 47 -7.89 -5.43 -17.76
CA ARG A 47 -6.96 -6.02 -18.74
C ARG A 47 -7.70 -6.90 -19.75
N GLY A 48 -8.62 -7.73 -19.27
CA GLY A 48 -9.43 -8.58 -20.14
C GLY A 48 -10.29 -7.79 -21.12
N ARG A 49 -10.92 -6.70 -20.63
CA ARG A 49 -11.76 -5.85 -21.50
C ARG A 49 -10.95 -5.07 -22.53
N LEU A 50 -9.73 -4.65 -22.17
CA LEU A 50 -8.86 -3.92 -23.09
C LEU A 50 -8.08 -4.82 -24.03
N GLY A 51 -8.08 -6.13 -23.79
CA GLY A 51 -7.32 -7.09 -24.57
C GLY A 51 -5.82 -6.95 -24.42
N VAL A 52 -5.38 -6.42 -23.28
CA VAL A 52 -3.95 -6.20 -22.98
C VAL A 52 -3.37 -7.44 -22.36
N VAL A 53 -2.28 -7.96 -22.91
CA VAL A 53 -1.59 -9.15 -22.38
C VAL A 53 -0.64 -8.75 -21.26
N ASP A 54 0.06 -7.62 -21.43
CA ASP A 54 0.98 -7.09 -20.46
C ASP A 54 0.31 -6.03 -19.59
N GLU A 55 1.03 -5.53 -18.59
CA GLU A 55 0.55 -4.47 -17.71
C GLU A 55 0.32 -3.19 -18.50
N ASP A 56 -0.80 -2.53 -18.23
CA ASP A 56 -1.11 -1.25 -18.86
C ASP A 56 -0.31 -0.14 -18.16
N PRO A 57 0.53 0.62 -18.88
CA PRO A 57 1.38 1.62 -18.24
C PRO A 57 0.61 2.76 -17.58
N ASP A 58 -0.56 3.14 -18.11
CA ASP A 58 -1.34 4.21 -17.49
C ASP A 58 -2.01 3.74 -16.21
N VAL A 59 -2.53 2.52 -16.19
CA VAL A 59 -3.10 1.93 -14.96
C VAL A 59 -2.02 1.77 -13.90
N GLU A 60 -0.82 1.34 -14.28
CA GLU A 60 0.32 1.25 -13.36
C GLU A 60 0.66 2.61 -12.76
N ILE A 61 0.70 3.67 -13.57
CA ILE A 61 0.96 5.02 -13.08
C ILE A 61 -0.11 5.45 -12.07
N ILE A 62 -1.38 5.17 -12.36
CA ILE A 62 -2.48 5.52 -11.46
C ILE A 62 -2.32 4.83 -10.10
N ILE A 63 -2.10 3.52 -10.12
CA ILE A 63 -1.95 2.73 -8.89
C ILE A 63 -0.71 3.16 -8.11
N ASP A 64 0.44 3.26 -8.78
CA ASP A 64 1.70 3.61 -8.14
C ASP A 64 1.64 5.03 -7.54
N SER A 65 1.02 5.97 -8.27
CA SER A 65 0.89 7.34 -7.78
C SER A 65 0.03 7.42 -6.53
N LEU A 66 -1.08 6.68 -6.49
CA LEU A 66 -1.95 6.63 -5.32
C LEU A 66 -1.23 6.01 -4.12
N LEU A 67 -0.46 4.95 -4.34
CA LEU A 67 0.33 4.32 -3.28
C LEU A 67 1.42 5.24 -2.75
N GLU A 68 2.08 6.00 -3.62
CA GLU A 68 3.09 6.97 -3.21
C GLU A 68 2.46 8.11 -2.40
N ILE A 69 1.30 8.61 -2.81
CA ILE A 69 0.56 9.64 -2.05
C ILE A 69 0.20 9.09 -0.66
N GLN A 70 -0.32 7.88 -0.60
CA GLN A 70 -0.66 7.22 0.64
C GLN A 70 0.55 7.12 1.57
N ARG A 71 1.68 6.65 1.05
CA ARG A 71 2.92 6.53 1.80
C ARG A 71 3.35 7.89 2.36
N LYS A 72 3.34 8.92 1.54
CA LYS A 72 3.74 10.27 1.94
C LYS A 72 2.85 10.80 3.05
N LEU A 73 1.54 10.66 2.89
CA LEU A 73 0.58 11.15 3.89
C LEU A 73 0.72 10.41 5.23
N CYS A 74 0.91 9.09 5.18
CA CYS A 74 1.09 8.30 6.39
C CYS A 74 2.35 8.70 7.15
N MET A 75 3.46 8.91 6.42
CA MET A 75 4.72 9.32 7.03
C MET A 75 4.62 10.72 7.64
N GLU A 76 3.98 11.66 6.94
CA GLU A 76 3.78 13.01 7.46
C GLU A 76 2.87 13.01 8.69
N MET A 77 1.81 12.21 8.68
CA MET A 77 0.92 12.09 9.83
C MET A 77 1.66 11.56 11.05
N TYR A 78 2.50 10.55 10.88
CA TYR A 78 3.32 10.02 11.95
C TYR A 78 4.26 11.09 12.51
N ASP A 79 4.96 11.81 11.62
CA ASP A 79 5.91 12.85 12.02
C ASP A 79 5.21 13.98 12.79
N LEU A 80 4.03 14.42 12.33
CA LEU A 80 3.25 15.43 13.02
C LEU A 80 2.74 14.96 14.38
N ALA A 81 2.29 13.72 14.45
CA ALA A 81 1.80 13.15 15.72
C ALA A 81 2.91 13.02 16.76
N SER A 82 4.15 12.75 16.33
CA SER A 82 5.27 12.62 17.25
C SER A 82 5.77 13.96 17.81
N ILE A 83 5.34 15.10 17.25
CA ILE A 83 5.63 16.42 17.77
C ILE A 83 4.67 16.80 18.92
N ILE A 84 3.50 16.25 18.90
CA ILE A 84 2.46 16.49 19.92
C ILE A 84 2.65 15.54 21.10
#